data_06c87673c74b63201c288c64c11e8e90
#
_entry.id   06c87673c74b63201c288c64c11e8e90
#
_cell.length_a   1.000
_cell.length_b   1.000
_cell.length_c   1.000
_cell.angle_alpha   90.00
_cell.angle_beta   90.00
_cell.angle_gamma   90.00
#
_symmetry.space_group_name_H-M   'P 1'
#
loop_
_entity.id
_entity.type
_entity.pdbx_description
1 polymer ?
#
loop_
_entity_poly.entity_id
_entity_poly.type
_entity_poly.pdbx_seq_one_letter_code
_entity_poly.pdbx_strand_id
1 'polypeptide(L)' 'MNQFKVTLLINTWSADPTEWVIDSITDQLDDKEEELVSITVTRYEQES' A
#
# COMPACT_ATOMS: atom_id res chain seq x y z
N MET A 1 3.15 -4.57 -20.32
CA MET A 1 2.60 -4.50 -18.95
C MET A 1 2.44 -3.05 -18.53
N ASN A 2 1.39 -2.74 -17.82
CA ASN A 2 1.13 -1.37 -17.37
C ASN A 2 1.67 -1.15 -15.95
N GLN A 3 2.17 0.06 -15.71
CA GLN A 3 2.63 0.45 -14.38
C GLN A 3 1.77 1.60 -13.87
N PHE A 4 1.26 1.45 -12.66
CA PHE A 4 0.43 2.47 -12.03
C PHE A 4 1.03 2.90 -10.71
N LYS A 5 0.93 4.19 -10.44
CA LYS A 5 1.24 4.74 -9.12
C LYS A 5 -0.08 4.97 -8.40
N VAL A 6 -0.24 4.34 -7.26
CA VAL A 6 -1.48 4.42 -6.46
C VAL A 6 -1.17 5.11 -5.15
N THR A 7 -1.96 6.13 -4.83
CA THR A 7 -1.82 6.87 -3.59
C THR A 7 -3.05 6.61 -2.72
N LEU A 8 -2.80 6.23 -1.47
CA LEU A 8 -3.85 5.90 -0.51
C LEU A 8 -3.72 6.80 0.72
N LEU A 9 -4.86 7.18 1.25
CA LEU A 9 -4.93 7.89 2.54
C LEU A 9 -5.96 7.16 3.38
N ILE A 10 -5.54 6.55 4.48
CA ILE A 10 -6.40 5.71 5.29
C ILE A 10 -6.41 6.15 6.74
N ASN A 11 -7.57 5.97 7.36
CA ASN A 11 -7.73 6.14 8.79
C ASN A 11 -7.81 4.74 9.42
N THR A 12 -6.98 4.49 10.40
CA THR A 12 -6.91 3.17 11.02
C THR A 12 -6.50 3.30 12.49
N TRP A 13 -6.90 2.32 13.29
CA TRP A 13 -6.43 2.21 14.67
C TRP A 13 -5.07 1.55 14.77
N SER A 14 -4.57 1.01 13.66
CA SER A 14 -3.26 0.38 13.62
C SER A 14 -2.16 1.43 13.71
N ALA A 15 -1.12 1.16 14.49
CA ALA A 15 0.01 2.08 14.62
C ALA A 15 0.84 2.12 13.33
N ASP A 16 0.91 0.99 12.63
CA ASP A 16 1.65 0.88 11.37
C ASP A 16 0.93 -0.07 10.44
N PRO A 17 0.23 0.45 9.41
CA PRO A 17 -0.54 -0.40 8.50
C PRO A 17 0.28 -1.03 7.38
N THR A 18 1.59 -0.78 7.32
CA THR A 18 2.43 -1.20 6.18
C THR A 18 2.27 -2.68 5.88
N GLU A 19 2.34 -3.52 6.90
CA GLU A 19 2.33 -4.96 6.72
C GLU A 19 1.03 -5.45 6.08
N TRP A 20 -0.11 -5.08 6.64
CA TRP A 20 -1.36 -5.57 6.10
C TRP A 20 -1.72 -4.90 4.75
N VAL A 21 -1.25 -3.69 4.51
CA VAL A 21 -1.44 -3.03 3.21
C VAL A 21 -0.68 -3.79 2.13
N ILE A 22 0.57 -4.14 2.41
CA ILE A 22 1.39 -4.94 1.47
C ILE A 22 0.72 -6.28 1.20
N ASP A 23 0.30 -6.98 2.25
CA ASP A 23 -0.34 -8.29 2.10
C ASP A 23 -1.61 -8.21 1.27
N SER A 24 -2.42 -7.19 1.49
CA SER A 24 -3.66 -7.00 0.75
C SER A 24 -3.43 -6.77 -0.74
N ILE A 25 -2.41 -6.01 -1.07
CA ILE A 25 -2.07 -5.72 -2.46
C ILE A 25 -1.47 -6.95 -3.13
N THR A 26 -0.51 -7.60 -2.49
CA THR A 26 0.16 -8.76 -3.08
C THR A 26 -0.78 -9.94 -3.25
N ASP A 27 -1.78 -10.05 -2.40
CA ASP A 27 -2.79 -11.10 -2.53
C ASP A 27 -3.59 -10.99 -3.83
N GLN A 28 -3.73 -9.80 -4.38
CA GLN A 28 -4.45 -9.54 -5.62
C GLN A 28 -3.57 -9.65 -6.86
N LEU A 29 -2.27 -9.66 -6.70
CA LEU A 29 -1.34 -9.72 -7.82
C LEU A 29 -1.01 -11.17 -8.18
N ASP A 30 -0.71 -11.38 -9.46
CA ASP A 30 -0.24 -12.68 -9.93
C ASP A 30 1.24 -12.83 -9.58
N ASP A 31 1.56 -13.77 -8.70
CA ASP A 31 2.90 -14.00 -8.20
C ASP A 31 3.95 -14.19 -9.30
N LYS A 32 3.53 -14.68 -10.46
CA LYS A 32 4.44 -15.03 -11.53
C LYS A 32 4.73 -13.88 -12.49
N GLU A 33 3.75 -13.00 -12.68
CA GLU A 33 3.84 -11.99 -13.72
C GLU A 33 3.69 -10.56 -13.21
N GLU A 34 3.07 -10.40 -12.05
CA GLU A 34 2.80 -9.08 -11.49
C GLU A 34 3.57 -8.90 -10.20
N GLU A 35 3.95 -7.65 -9.92
CA GLU A 35 4.70 -7.36 -8.71
C GLU A 35 4.38 -5.98 -8.15
N LEU A 36 4.53 -5.86 -6.86
CA LEU A 36 4.53 -4.58 -6.18
C LEU A 36 5.94 -4.03 -6.24
N VAL A 37 6.16 -3.02 -7.07
CA VAL A 37 7.49 -2.45 -7.31
C VAL A 37 8.01 -1.68 -6.10
N SER A 38 7.15 -0.87 -5.50
CA SER A 38 7.52 -0.11 -4.32
C SER A 38 6.28 0.30 -3.56
N ILE A 39 6.46 0.51 -2.26
CA ILE A 39 5.40 1.06 -1.42
C ILE A 39 6.04 2.01 -0.41
N THR A 40 5.36 3.11 -0.16
CA THR A 40 5.77 4.07 0.86
C THR A 40 4.59 4.28 1.79
N VAL A 41 4.81 4.03 3.08
CA VAL A 41 3.80 4.27 4.11
C VAL A 41 4.37 5.28 5.09
N THR A 42 3.71 6.41 5.19
CA THR A 42 4.12 7.48 6.10
C THR A 42 2.92 7.91 6.92
N ARG A 43 3.20 8.37 8.12
CA ARG A 43 2.17 8.93 8.96
C ARG A 43 1.80 10.31 8.43
N TYR A 44 0.55 10.47 8.07
CA TYR A 44 0.03 11.74 7.60
C TYR A 44 -0.60 12.49 8.78
N GLU A 45 -0.09 13.67 9.07
CA GLU A 45 -0.64 14.50 10.12
C GLU A 45 -1.36 15.67 9.47
N GLN A 46 -2.65 15.72 9.73
CA GLN A 46 -3.49 16.79 9.23
C GLN A 46 -3.60 17.86 10.29
N GLU A 47 -3.20 19.07 9.94
CA GLU A 47 -3.44 20.21 10.81
C GLU A 47 -4.90 20.60 10.72
N SER A 48 -5.52 20.63 11.88
CA SER A 48 -6.91 21.02 11.98
C SER A 48 -7.06 22.50 12.30
#